data_39f93e8ad1770b79bf1708240590ca90
#
_entry.id   39f93e8ad1770b79bf1708240590ca90
#
_cell.length_a   1.000
_cell.length_b   1.000
_cell.length_c   1.000
_cell.angle_alpha   90.00
_cell.angle_beta   90.00
_cell.angle_gamma   90.00
#
_symmetry.space_group_name_H-M   'P 1'
#
loop_
_entity.id
_entity.type
_entity.pdbx_description
1 polymer ?
#
loop_
_entity_poly.entity_id
_entity_poly.type
_entity_poly.pdbx_seq_one_letter_code
_entity_poly.pdbx_strand_id
1 'polypeptide(L)'
;GYDKGRIELSGYVSIRYRPTERLGLSIGLREEMFGSEWTPIIPAFFTDYLISKRGNLVAKASISRNYRFPTLNDLYFLPGGNPDLKKEHGFTYDAGLSFATGRDGVYTLRGEATWFDSYIDDWIIWLPTTKGFFSPRNVKKVHAYGIEVKANLAVQPAKDWLIDLNGSYSWTPSINEGEKMSPADQSVGKQLPYVPEHSASLTGRLSWRSWAFLYKWAFYSERFTMSSNDYTLTGHLPEYFMSNVSLEKNLFFKPVDVQLKFAVNNLFNEDYLSVLSRPMPGINFELFIGITPKFGKNKKKSVNTNL
;
A
#
# COMPACT_ATOMS: atom_id res chain seq x y z
N GLY A 1 -4.80 -25.06 14.20
CA GLY A 1 -4.85 -23.67 14.72
C GLY A 1 -4.15 -23.58 16.05
N TYR A 2 -3.91 -22.37 16.54
CA TYR A 2 -3.33 -22.11 17.87
C TYR A 2 -4.31 -21.23 18.66
N ASP A 3 -4.24 -21.36 20.00
CA ASP A 3 -4.98 -20.52 20.95
C ASP A 3 -3.94 -19.75 21.78
N LYS A 4 -3.55 -18.59 21.31
CA LYS A 4 -2.54 -17.70 21.92
C LYS A 4 -3.00 -16.27 21.83
N GLY A 5 -2.84 -15.52 22.91
CA GLY A 5 -3.07 -14.08 22.97
C GLY A 5 -1.82 -13.33 23.42
N ARG A 6 -1.70 -12.07 23.01
CA ARG A 6 -0.62 -11.17 23.40
C ARG A 6 -1.20 -9.77 23.65
N ILE A 7 -0.83 -9.17 24.77
CA ILE A 7 -1.15 -7.77 25.03
C ILE A 7 -0.17 -6.91 24.25
N GLU A 8 -0.70 -5.91 23.56
CA GLU A 8 0.10 -4.94 22.79
C GLU A 8 -0.29 -3.53 23.26
N LEU A 9 0.73 -2.71 23.52
CA LEU A 9 0.57 -1.31 23.91
C LEU A 9 1.52 -0.45 23.08
N SER A 10 1.08 0.71 22.63
CA SER A 10 1.95 1.67 21.97
C SER A 10 1.70 3.10 22.46
N GLY A 11 2.78 3.85 22.66
CA GLY A 11 2.79 5.26 22.95
C GLY A 11 3.48 6.04 21.81
N TYR A 12 2.90 7.18 21.40
CA TYR A 12 3.48 8.04 20.37
C TYR A 12 3.35 9.50 20.75
N VAL A 13 4.46 10.23 20.60
CA VAL A 13 4.54 11.69 20.76
C VAL A 13 5.17 12.28 19.51
N SER A 14 4.61 13.37 19.00
CA SER A 14 5.23 14.12 17.91
C SER A 14 5.19 15.62 18.18
N ILE A 15 6.25 16.29 17.74
CA ILE A 15 6.38 17.74 17.77
C ILE A 15 6.63 18.22 16.36
N ARG A 16 5.83 19.19 15.92
CA ARG A 16 6.04 19.89 14.65
C ARG A 16 6.39 21.34 14.92
N TYR A 17 7.45 21.80 14.27
CA TYR A 17 7.94 23.17 14.34
C TYR A 17 8.06 23.79 12.95
N ARG A 18 7.62 25.03 12.78
CA ARG A 18 7.76 25.78 11.54
C ARG A 18 8.55 27.06 11.78
N PRO A 19 9.89 27.01 11.62
CA PRO A 19 10.73 28.19 11.81
C PRO A 19 10.46 29.28 10.76
N THR A 20 9.95 28.90 9.58
CA THR A 20 9.55 29.84 8.54
C THR A 20 8.25 29.37 7.86
N GLU A 21 7.63 30.21 7.06
CA GLU A 21 6.46 29.81 6.25
C GLU A 21 6.78 28.67 5.25
N ARG A 22 8.05 28.47 4.91
CA ARG A 22 8.47 27.51 3.90
C ARG A 22 9.02 26.20 4.49
N LEU A 23 9.54 26.22 5.71
CA LEU A 23 10.21 25.08 6.31
C LEU A 23 9.36 24.48 7.43
N GLY A 24 9.02 23.20 7.31
CA GLY A 24 8.42 22.39 8.36
C GLY A 24 9.42 21.33 8.85
N LEU A 25 9.53 21.18 10.17
CA LEU A 25 10.35 20.17 10.84
C LEU A 25 9.44 19.38 11.77
N SER A 26 9.56 18.07 11.80
CA SER A 26 8.77 17.23 12.71
C SER A 26 9.66 16.13 13.30
N ILE A 27 9.53 15.89 14.59
CA ILE A 27 10.15 14.77 15.29
C ILE A 27 9.04 13.95 15.91
N GLY A 28 9.06 12.63 15.67
CA GLY A 28 8.19 11.65 16.30
C GLY A 28 9.01 10.68 17.13
N LEU A 29 8.48 10.29 18.28
CA LEU A 29 9.02 9.24 19.13
C LEU A 29 7.92 8.25 19.41
N ARG A 30 8.19 6.97 19.20
CA ARG A 30 7.26 5.88 19.47
C ARG A 30 7.94 4.83 20.33
N GLU A 31 7.20 4.21 21.21
CA GLU A 31 7.60 3.03 21.96
C GLU A 31 6.45 2.03 21.99
N GLU A 32 6.76 0.76 21.86
CA GLU A 32 5.77 -0.31 21.78
C GLU A 32 6.10 -1.45 22.73
N MET A 33 5.08 -2.08 23.26
CA MET A 33 5.19 -3.28 24.09
C MET A 33 4.41 -4.41 23.46
N PHE A 34 5.04 -5.57 23.37
CA PHE A 34 4.44 -6.80 22.86
C PHE A 34 4.62 -7.91 23.91
N GLY A 35 3.53 -8.29 24.57
CA GLY A 35 3.60 -9.14 25.75
C GLY A 35 4.31 -8.44 26.91
N SER A 36 5.50 -8.90 27.30
CA SER A 36 6.36 -8.29 28.32
C SER A 36 7.56 -7.55 27.77
N GLU A 37 7.71 -7.50 26.43
CA GLU A 37 8.88 -6.92 25.79
C GLU A 37 8.60 -5.53 25.23
N TRP A 38 9.44 -4.57 25.56
CA TRP A 38 9.42 -3.22 25.04
C TRP A 38 10.35 -3.07 23.82
N THR A 39 9.96 -2.24 22.85
CA THR A 39 10.90 -1.78 21.83
C THR A 39 11.85 -0.76 22.47
N PRO A 40 13.07 -0.58 21.92
CA PRO A 40 13.76 0.67 22.10
C PRO A 40 12.93 1.83 21.54
N ILE A 41 13.20 3.06 22.00
CA ILE A 41 12.57 4.25 21.41
C ILE A 41 12.78 4.25 19.89
N ILE A 42 11.69 4.44 19.16
CA ILE A 42 11.63 4.45 17.70
C ILE A 42 11.52 5.90 17.22
N PRO A 43 12.64 6.58 16.91
CA PRO A 43 12.62 7.95 16.42
C PRO A 43 12.26 8.02 14.95
N ALA A 44 11.61 9.13 14.57
CA ALA A 44 11.42 9.53 13.19
C ALA A 44 11.59 11.05 13.06
N PHE A 45 12.29 11.48 12.03
CA PHE A 45 12.46 12.88 11.67
C PHE A 45 11.91 13.12 10.26
N PHE A 46 11.13 14.19 10.10
CA PHE A 46 10.56 14.60 8.84
C PHE A 46 10.82 16.07 8.61
N THR A 47 11.09 16.45 7.36
CA THR A 47 11.19 17.81 6.92
C THR A 47 10.45 18.05 5.63
N ASP A 48 9.84 19.21 5.51
CA ASP A 48 9.21 19.71 4.29
C ASP A 48 9.69 21.14 3.99
N TYR A 49 10.00 21.40 2.72
CA TYR A 49 10.42 22.73 2.26
C TYR A 49 9.63 23.17 1.04
N LEU A 50 8.88 24.26 1.16
CA LEU A 50 8.13 24.86 0.07
C LEU A 50 9.07 25.60 -0.87
N ILE A 51 9.43 24.97 -1.98
CA ILE A 51 10.31 25.53 -3.02
C ILE A 51 9.59 26.66 -3.74
N SER A 52 8.34 26.43 -4.16
CA SER A 52 7.57 27.42 -4.91
C SER A 52 6.10 27.43 -4.48
N LYS A 53 5.57 28.62 -4.17
CA LYS A 53 4.13 28.82 -3.90
C LYS A 53 3.30 28.63 -5.17
N ARG A 54 3.88 28.93 -6.35
CA ARG A 54 3.23 28.69 -7.65
C ARG A 54 3.31 27.21 -7.99
N GLY A 55 2.17 26.53 -7.99
CA GLY A 55 2.10 25.07 -8.18
C GLY A 55 2.43 24.25 -6.95
N ASN A 56 2.56 24.89 -5.77
CA ASN A 56 2.76 24.23 -4.47
C ASN A 56 3.85 23.14 -4.52
N LEU A 57 5.03 23.49 -5.09
CA LEU A 57 6.16 22.56 -5.18
C LEU A 57 6.86 22.45 -3.83
N VAL A 58 6.89 21.25 -3.28
CA VAL A 58 7.45 20.94 -1.96
C VAL A 58 8.48 19.84 -2.07
N ALA A 59 9.68 20.08 -1.52
CA ALA A 59 10.64 19.01 -1.23
C ALA A 59 10.33 18.41 0.14
N LYS A 60 10.46 17.09 0.26
CA LYS A 60 10.25 16.35 1.49
C LYS A 60 11.43 15.43 1.73
N ALA A 61 11.80 15.23 2.99
CA ALA A 61 12.74 14.18 3.36
C ALA A 61 12.38 13.62 4.73
N SER A 62 12.69 12.35 4.94
CA SER A 62 12.53 11.71 6.23
C SER A 62 13.64 10.71 6.52
N ILE A 63 13.87 10.47 7.81
CA ILE A 63 14.61 9.33 8.33
C ILE A 63 13.82 8.76 9.49
N SER A 64 13.61 7.45 9.48
CA SER A 64 12.88 6.77 10.53
C SER A 64 13.56 5.45 10.90
N ARG A 65 13.56 5.14 12.19
CA ARG A 65 13.85 3.79 12.67
C ARG A 65 12.59 2.95 12.55
N ASN A 66 12.73 1.73 12.07
CA ASN A 66 11.65 0.76 11.95
C ASN A 66 11.87 -0.38 12.95
N TYR A 67 10.77 -0.91 13.46
CA TYR A 67 10.78 -2.04 14.37
C TYR A 67 9.52 -2.87 14.17
N ARG A 68 9.65 -4.21 14.09
CA ARG A 68 8.50 -5.09 13.94
C ARG A 68 8.71 -6.37 14.76
N PHE A 69 7.75 -6.66 15.63
CA PHE A 69 7.69 -7.95 16.29
C PHE A 69 7.07 -9.01 15.37
N PRO A 70 7.51 -10.29 15.48
CA PRO A 70 6.81 -11.38 14.82
C PRO A 70 5.33 -11.40 15.21
N THR A 71 4.45 -11.64 14.25
CA THR A 71 3.02 -11.81 14.52
C THR A 71 2.76 -13.14 15.23
N LEU A 72 1.59 -13.31 15.86
CA LEU A 72 1.21 -14.59 16.44
C LEU A 72 1.17 -15.71 15.39
N ASN A 73 0.84 -15.38 14.13
CA ASN A 73 0.93 -16.33 13.02
C ASN A 73 2.38 -16.73 12.72
N ASP A 74 3.31 -15.77 12.68
CA ASP A 74 4.71 -16.09 12.46
C ASP A 74 5.26 -17.04 13.53
N LEU A 75 4.81 -16.87 14.78
CA LEU A 75 5.29 -17.65 15.91
C LEU A 75 4.59 -19.03 16.04
N TYR A 76 3.27 -19.09 15.84
CA TYR A 76 2.45 -20.23 16.32
C TYR A 76 1.55 -20.88 15.27
N PHE A 77 1.59 -20.45 14.01
CA PHE A 77 0.78 -21.08 12.95
C PHE A 77 1.17 -22.56 12.77
N LEU A 78 0.16 -23.45 12.67
CA LEU A 78 0.37 -24.88 12.48
C LEU A 78 -0.15 -25.34 11.10
N PRO A 79 0.67 -26.07 10.32
CA PRO A 79 2.09 -26.36 10.53
C PRO A 79 2.96 -25.19 10.03
N GLY A 80 4.02 -24.83 10.72
CA GLY A 80 5.04 -23.98 10.14
C GLY A 80 5.46 -22.75 10.95
N GLY A 81 4.73 -22.29 11.95
CA GLY A 81 5.15 -21.19 12.80
C GLY A 81 6.51 -21.44 13.47
N ASN A 82 7.25 -20.39 13.77
CA ASN A 82 8.60 -20.44 14.32
C ASN A 82 8.70 -19.55 15.57
N PRO A 83 8.69 -20.10 16.79
CA PRO A 83 8.80 -19.35 18.04
C PRO A 83 10.15 -18.66 18.26
N ASP A 84 11.21 -19.08 17.53
CA ASP A 84 12.58 -18.58 17.69
C ASP A 84 12.88 -17.35 16.79
N LEU A 85 11.85 -16.77 16.19
CA LEU A 85 12.01 -15.57 15.34
C LEU A 85 12.48 -14.36 16.16
N LYS A 86 13.46 -13.69 15.59
CA LYS A 86 13.91 -12.38 16.08
C LYS A 86 13.03 -11.27 15.53
N LYS A 87 13.06 -10.14 16.20
CA LYS A 87 12.39 -8.90 15.81
C LYS A 87 13.12 -8.25 14.64
N GLU A 88 12.38 -7.78 13.65
CA GLU A 88 12.94 -6.96 12.57
C GLU A 88 13.25 -5.56 13.10
N HIS A 89 14.35 -4.98 12.63
CA HIS A 89 14.69 -3.59 12.94
C HIS A 89 15.50 -2.98 11.80
N GLY A 90 15.47 -1.66 11.68
CA GLY A 90 16.18 -1.02 10.59
C GLY A 90 15.96 0.48 10.52
N PHE A 91 16.46 1.06 9.43
CA PHE A 91 16.28 2.47 9.11
C PHE A 91 15.76 2.61 7.69
N THR A 92 14.87 3.61 7.50
CA THR A 92 14.40 4.04 6.18
C THR A 92 14.69 5.52 6.02
N TYR A 93 15.17 5.85 4.84
CA TYR A 93 15.44 7.21 4.37
C TYR A 93 14.54 7.47 3.17
N ASP A 94 13.88 8.62 3.15
CA ASP A 94 13.05 9.05 2.03
C ASP A 94 13.42 10.45 1.60
N ALA A 95 13.43 10.70 0.30
CA ALA A 95 13.55 12.03 -0.28
C ALA A 95 12.64 12.16 -1.48
N GLY A 96 11.87 13.23 -1.57
CA GLY A 96 10.88 13.36 -2.63
C GLY A 96 10.48 14.78 -2.93
N LEU A 97 9.78 14.90 -4.06
CA LEU A 97 9.16 16.13 -4.52
C LEU A 97 7.67 15.90 -4.70
N SER A 98 6.86 16.83 -4.24
CA SER A 98 5.42 16.84 -4.54
C SER A 98 5.00 18.20 -5.08
N PHE A 99 4.04 18.19 -5.98
CA PHE A 99 3.42 19.39 -6.48
C PHE A 99 1.90 19.27 -6.52
N ALA A 100 1.22 20.40 -6.48
CA ALA A 100 -0.21 20.49 -6.68
C ALA A 100 -0.53 21.78 -7.41
N THR A 101 -1.14 21.67 -8.57
CA THR A 101 -1.57 22.81 -9.38
C THR A 101 -2.97 22.58 -9.91
N GLY A 102 -3.61 23.64 -10.36
CA GLY A 102 -4.95 23.53 -10.90
C GLY A 102 -5.58 24.87 -11.17
N ARG A 103 -6.76 24.81 -11.73
CA ARG A 103 -7.68 25.95 -11.89
C ARG A 103 -9.05 25.53 -11.36
N ASP A 104 -9.54 26.28 -10.40
CA ASP A 104 -10.81 25.98 -9.73
C ASP A 104 -11.95 25.75 -10.75
N GLY A 105 -12.70 24.67 -10.54
CA GLY A 105 -13.81 24.24 -11.39
C GLY A 105 -13.41 23.75 -12.79
N VAL A 106 -12.10 23.63 -13.11
CA VAL A 106 -11.63 23.15 -14.42
C VAL A 106 -10.77 21.90 -14.27
N TYR A 107 -9.67 21.99 -13.51
CA TYR A 107 -8.79 20.85 -13.28
C TYR A 107 -7.99 20.99 -11.98
N THR A 108 -7.59 19.84 -11.44
CA THR A 108 -6.54 19.73 -10.43
C THR A 108 -5.54 18.67 -10.88
N LEU A 109 -4.25 18.98 -10.73
CA LEU A 109 -3.16 18.04 -11.01
C LEU A 109 -2.26 18.00 -9.78
N ARG A 110 -2.01 16.78 -9.28
CA ARG A 110 -1.09 16.50 -8.18
C ARG A 110 -0.11 15.43 -8.62
N GLY A 111 1.11 15.56 -8.17
CA GLY A 111 2.14 14.56 -8.44
C GLY A 111 3.09 14.47 -7.25
N GLU A 112 3.65 13.30 -7.07
CA GLU A 112 4.67 13.02 -6.08
C GLU A 112 5.65 12.00 -6.64
N ALA A 113 6.95 12.24 -6.46
CA ALA A 113 8.00 11.29 -6.72
C ALA A 113 8.87 11.20 -5.47
N THR A 114 9.07 9.97 -4.97
CA THR A 114 9.83 9.68 -3.75
C THR A 114 10.88 8.63 -4.07
N TRP A 115 12.13 8.93 -3.80
CA TRP A 115 13.19 7.95 -3.64
C TRP A 115 13.19 7.47 -2.19
N PHE A 116 13.39 6.18 -1.99
CA PHE A 116 13.55 5.60 -0.66
C PHE A 116 14.72 4.63 -0.63
N ASP A 117 15.26 4.44 0.56
CA ASP A 117 16.36 3.52 0.85
C ASP A 117 16.15 2.96 2.26
N SER A 118 16.06 1.64 2.39
CA SER A 118 15.67 0.95 3.63
C SER A 118 16.57 -0.24 3.89
N TYR A 119 17.23 -0.24 5.03
CA TYR A 119 18.02 -1.35 5.54
C TYR A 119 17.28 -1.98 6.71
N ILE A 120 17.00 -3.27 6.62
CA ILE A 120 16.25 -4.02 7.62
C ILE A 120 17.03 -5.27 8.00
N ASP A 121 17.37 -5.38 9.26
CA ASP A 121 18.00 -6.56 9.84
C ASP A 121 16.92 -7.52 10.38
N ASP A 122 17.26 -8.82 10.35
CA ASP A 122 16.40 -9.91 10.81
C ASP A 122 15.01 -9.95 10.13
N TRP A 123 14.92 -9.58 8.84
CA TRP A 123 13.67 -9.59 8.05
C TRP A 123 12.98 -10.95 8.11
N ILE A 124 11.68 -10.98 8.40
CA ILE A 124 10.88 -12.21 8.50
C ILE A 124 10.20 -12.49 7.16
N ILE A 125 10.51 -13.63 6.58
CA ILE A 125 9.91 -14.10 5.33
C ILE A 125 9.42 -15.54 5.47
N TRP A 126 8.27 -15.86 4.90
CA TRP A 126 7.75 -17.22 4.80
C TRP A 126 8.35 -17.92 3.58
N LEU A 127 9.11 -18.98 3.83
CA LEU A 127 9.77 -19.76 2.78
C LEU A 127 9.25 -21.20 2.77
N PRO A 128 9.21 -21.84 1.57
CA PRO A 128 8.84 -23.24 1.47
C PRO A 128 9.87 -24.12 2.20
N THR A 129 9.40 -25.13 2.87
CA THR A 129 10.23 -26.16 3.52
C THR A 129 10.28 -27.42 2.68
N THR A 130 11.26 -28.28 2.93
CA THR A 130 11.36 -29.63 2.32
C THR A 130 10.18 -30.54 2.69
N LYS A 131 9.40 -30.18 3.71
CA LYS A 131 8.21 -30.92 4.17
C LYS A 131 6.92 -30.48 3.47
N GLY A 132 6.98 -29.58 2.48
CA GLY A 132 5.84 -29.16 1.67
C GLY A 132 4.93 -28.09 2.31
N PHE A 133 5.36 -27.44 3.38
CA PHE A 133 4.68 -26.28 3.96
C PHE A 133 5.62 -25.07 4.08
N PHE A 134 5.05 -23.88 4.22
CA PHE A 134 5.82 -22.65 4.44
C PHE A 134 6.12 -22.46 5.93
N SER A 135 7.32 -21.94 6.22
CA SER A 135 7.72 -21.56 7.58
C SER A 135 8.45 -20.23 7.56
N PRO A 136 8.19 -19.34 8.53
CA PRO A 136 8.85 -18.05 8.60
C PRO A 136 10.27 -18.20 9.14
N ARG A 137 11.18 -17.42 8.57
CA ARG A 137 12.58 -17.35 8.97
C ARG A 137 13.06 -15.91 8.93
N ASN A 138 14.03 -15.58 9.76
CA ASN A 138 14.75 -14.32 9.64
C ASN A 138 15.79 -14.44 8.52
N VAL A 139 15.75 -13.47 7.59
CA VAL A 139 16.85 -13.18 6.67
C VAL A 139 17.70 -12.11 7.32
N LYS A 140 19.03 -12.31 7.41
CA LYS A 140 19.90 -11.47 8.25
C LYS A 140 19.84 -10.00 7.90
N LYS A 141 19.78 -9.64 6.61
CA LYS A 141 19.75 -8.26 6.16
C LYS A 141 19.03 -8.13 4.82
N VAL A 142 18.11 -7.19 4.73
CA VAL A 142 17.44 -6.82 3.49
C VAL A 142 17.71 -5.35 3.20
N HIS A 143 18.14 -5.05 1.98
CA HIS A 143 18.24 -3.72 1.44
C HIS A 143 17.14 -3.53 0.39
N ALA A 144 16.14 -2.70 0.71
CA ALA A 144 15.07 -2.32 -0.19
C ALA A 144 15.22 -0.84 -0.56
N TYR A 145 15.31 -0.54 -1.86
CA TYR A 145 15.48 0.82 -2.34
C TYR A 145 14.68 1.02 -3.61
N GLY A 146 14.53 2.30 -4.01
CA GLY A 146 13.83 2.52 -5.26
C GLY A 146 13.20 3.89 -5.41
N ILE A 147 12.25 3.95 -6.35
CA ILE A 147 11.51 5.17 -6.67
C ILE A 147 10.02 4.83 -6.78
N GLU A 148 9.21 5.62 -6.11
CA GLU A 148 7.76 5.61 -6.25
C GLU A 148 7.30 6.92 -6.88
N VAL A 149 6.42 6.82 -7.87
CA VAL A 149 5.77 7.97 -8.52
C VAL A 149 4.27 7.81 -8.43
N LYS A 150 3.57 8.88 -8.05
CA LYS A 150 2.11 8.95 -7.99
C LYS A 150 1.63 10.20 -8.69
N ALA A 151 0.56 10.09 -9.46
CA ALA A 151 -0.08 11.24 -10.11
C ALA A 151 -1.60 11.12 -10.02
N ASN A 152 -2.25 12.26 -9.79
CA ASN A 152 -3.70 12.39 -9.83
C ASN A 152 -4.06 13.58 -10.72
N LEU A 153 -4.95 13.36 -11.67
CA LEU A 153 -5.54 14.40 -12.51
C LEU A 153 -7.06 14.32 -12.43
N ALA A 154 -7.70 15.36 -11.91
CA ALA A 154 -9.14 15.53 -11.99
C ALA A 154 -9.48 16.70 -12.91
N VAL A 155 -10.36 16.46 -13.89
CA VAL A 155 -10.80 17.46 -14.88
C VAL A 155 -12.31 17.50 -14.92
N GLN A 156 -12.85 18.72 -14.87
CA GLN A 156 -14.28 18.96 -15.08
C GLN A 156 -14.48 19.69 -16.42
N PRO A 157 -14.56 18.94 -17.56
CA PRO A 157 -14.63 19.56 -18.88
C PRO A 157 -15.96 20.26 -19.14
N ALA A 158 -17.02 19.88 -18.42
CA ALA A 158 -18.34 20.51 -18.47
C ALA A 158 -19.09 20.29 -17.14
N LYS A 159 -20.18 21.02 -16.92
CA LYS A 159 -20.94 21.04 -15.66
C LYS A 159 -21.27 19.66 -15.07
N ASP A 160 -21.64 18.71 -15.91
CA ASP A 160 -22.10 17.38 -15.48
C ASP A 160 -21.04 16.29 -15.66
N TRP A 161 -19.82 16.64 -16.07
CA TRP A 161 -18.74 15.70 -16.38
C TRP A 161 -17.60 15.84 -15.41
N LEU A 162 -17.09 14.72 -14.94
CA LEU A 162 -15.86 14.64 -14.18
C LEU A 162 -15.02 13.48 -14.67
N ILE A 163 -13.76 13.76 -14.97
CA ILE A 163 -12.73 12.76 -15.30
C ILE A 163 -11.74 12.77 -14.15
N ASP A 164 -11.49 11.62 -13.54
CA ASP A 164 -10.50 11.42 -12.49
C ASP A 164 -9.55 10.31 -12.92
N LEU A 165 -8.25 10.61 -13.00
CA LEU A 165 -7.19 9.69 -13.38
C LEU A 165 -6.17 9.61 -12.25
N ASN A 166 -5.92 8.40 -11.76
CA ASN A 166 -4.92 8.11 -10.74
C ASN A 166 -3.92 7.10 -11.29
N GLY A 167 -2.66 7.44 -11.32
CA GLY A 167 -1.58 6.58 -11.74
C GLY A 167 -0.53 6.41 -10.66
N SER A 168 0.06 5.22 -10.56
CA SER A 168 1.23 4.97 -9.75
C SER A 168 2.21 4.04 -10.48
N TYR A 169 3.48 4.23 -10.18
CA TYR A 169 4.57 3.35 -10.59
C TYR A 169 5.55 3.22 -9.46
N SER A 170 6.06 2.01 -9.25
CA SER A 170 7.09 1.70 -8.28
C SER A 170 8.17 0.84 -8.92
N TRP A 171 9.43 1.20 -8.71
CA TRP A 171 10.59 0.37 -8.92
C TRP A 171 11.21 0.13 -7.54
N THR A 172 11.20 -1.13 -7.08
CA THR A 172 11.46 -1.48 -5.69
C THR A 172 12.30 -2.75 -5.55
N PRO A 173 13.57 -2.74 -5.99
CA PRO A 173 14.50 -3.81 -5.67
C PRO A 173 14.54 -4.07 -4.16
N SER A 174 14.51 -5.33 -3.78
CA SER A 174 14.56 -5.77 -2.38
C SER A 174 15.52 -6.94 -2.28
N ILE A 175 16.76 -6.67 -1.92
CA ILE A 175 17.89 -7.58 -2.05
C ILE A 175 18.25 -8.15 -0.69
N ASN A 176 18.49 -9.48 -0.64
CA ASN A 176 19.10 -10.10 0.51
C ASN A 176 20.60 -9.77 0.56
N GLU A 177 21.03 -8.92 1.47
CA GLU A 177 22.42 -8.56 1.74
C GLU A 177 22.98 -9.25 3.00
N GLY A 178 22.28 -10.26 3.51
CA GLY A 178 22.76 -11.04 4.64
C GLY A 178 24.00 -11.88 4.30
N GLU A 179 24.58 -12.50 5.32
CA GLU A 179 25.63 -13.49 5.12
C GLU A 179 25.06 -14.84 4.70
N LYS A 180 25.83 -15.60 3.94
CA LYS A 180 25.48 -16.98 3.58
C LYS A 180 25.21 -17.83 4.81
N MET A 181 24.06 -18.48 4.87
CA MET A 181 23.69 -19.38 5.97
C MET A 181 24.41 -20.74 5.86
N SER A 182 24.85 -21.09 4.65
CA SER A 182 25.65 -22.30 4.36
C SER A 182 26.44 -22.10 3.05
N PRO A 183 27.46 -22.95 2.76
CA PRO A 183 28.17 -22.88 1.48
C PRO A 183 27.26 -23.06 0.24
N ALA A 184 26.12 -23.73 0.39
CA ALA A 184 25.13 -23.94 -0.67
C ALA A 184 24.10 -22.80 -0.78
N ASP A 185 24.16 -21.80 0.09
CA ASP A 185 23.22 -20.68 0.06
C ASP A 185 23.50 -19.75 -1.12
N GLN A 186 22.54 -19.69 -2.04
CA GLN A 186 22.57 -18.85 -3.24
C GLN A 186 21.66 -17.62 -3.12
N SER A 187 21.09 -17.35 -1.95
CA SER A 187 20.13 -16.26 -1.75
C SER A 187 20.76 -14.88 -1.58
N VAL A 188 22.05 -14.81 -1.26
CA VAL A 188 22.75 -13.54 -1.03
C VAL A 188 22.96 -12.79 -2.34
N GLY A 189 22.62 -11.50 -2.36
CA GLY A 189 22.63 -10.64 -3.54
C GLY A 189 21.44 -10.85 -4.47
N LYS A 190 20.40 -11.57 -4.03
CA LYS A 190 19.22 -11.92 -4.82
C LYS A 190 17.98 -11.15 -4.34
N GLN A 191 17.05 -10.93 -5.29
CA GLN A 191 15.73 -10.35 -5.02
C GLN A 191 14.93 -11.25 -4.08
N LEU A 192 14.18 -10.65 -3.16
CA LEU A 192 13.28 -11.39 -2.27
C LEU A 192 12.18 -12.12 -3.07
N PRO A 193 11.84 -13.37 -2.69
CA PRO A 193 10.74 -14.09 -3.32
C PRO A 193 9.41 -13.36 -3.23
N TYR A 194 8.59 -13.49 -4.29
CA TYR A 194 7.26 -12.89 -4.43
C TYR A 194 7.19 -11.36 -4.40
N VAL A 195 8.34 -10.67 -4.42
CA VAL A 195 8.40 -9.21 -4.50
C VAL A 195 8.67 -8.82 -5.96
N PRO A 196 7.73 -8.16 -6.66
CA PRO A 196 7.97 -7.65 -8.00
C PRO A 196 8.95 -6.47 -7.94
N GLU A 197 9.90 -6.40 -8.85
CA GLU A 197 10.83 -5.27 -8.95
C GLU A 197 10.11 -4.03 -9.50
N HIS A 198 9.18 -4.24 -10.44
CA HIS A 198 8.38 -3.17 -11.03
C HIS A 198 6.89 -3.43 -10.81
N SER A 199 6.16 -2.41 -10.43
CA SER A 199 4.71 -2.42 -10.43
C SER A 199 4.14 -1.09 -10.90
N ALA A 200 2.97 -1.13 -11.54
CA ALA A 200 2.26 0.06 -11.98
C ALA A 200 0.75 -0.11 -11.83
N SER A 201 0.05 0.98 -11.62
CA SER A 201 -1.41 0.98 -11.65
C SER A 201 -1.97 2.24 -12.30
N LEU A 202 -3.12 2.10 -12.95
CA LEU A 202 -3.90 3.20 -13.48
C LEU A 202 -5.37 2.98 -13.12
N THR A 203 -6.01 3.99 -12.55
CA THR A 203 -7.45 4.03 -12.33
C THR A 203 -8.01 5.25 -13.03
N GLY A 204 -8.92 5.04 -13.97
CA GLY A 204 -9.66 6.10 -14.66
C GLY A 204 -11.13 6.03 -14.30
N ARG A 205 -11.71 7.15 -13.87
CA ARG A 205 -13.14 7.30 -13.62
C ARG A 205 -13.70 8.42 -14.48
N LEU A 206 -14.71 8.09 -15.28
CA LEU A 206 -15.50 9.03 -16.05
C LEU A 206 -16.90 9.10 -15.43
N SER A 207 -17.24 10.24 -14.86
CA SER A 207 -18.56 10.47 -14.27
C SER A 207 -19.36 11.44 -15.13
N TRP A 208 -20.62 11.09 -15.39
CA TRP A 208 -21.58 11.93 -16.10
C TRP A 208 -22.94 11.86 -15.41
N ARG A 209 -23.36 12.97 -14.78
CA ARG A 209 -24.57 13.01 -13.98
C ARG A 209 -24.59 11.89 -12.93
N SER A 210 -25.52 10.94 -13.06
CA SER A 210 -25.67 9.80 -12.15
C SER A 210 -25.00 8.51 -12.67
N TRP A 211 -24.25 8.59 -13.76
CA TRP A 211 -23.47 7.49 -14.29
C TRP A 211 -21.99 7.64 -13.94
N ALA A 212 -21.30 6.54 -13.73
CA ALA A 212 -19.86 6.51 -13.68
C ALA A 212 -19.32 5.24 -14.35
N PHE A 213 -18.35 5.43 -15.23
CA PHE A 213 -17.54 4.36 -15.80
C PHE A 213 -16.19 4.36 -15.10
N LEU A 214 -15.72 3.19 -14.67
CA LEU A 214 -14.44 3.00 -14.01
C LEU A 214 -13.64 1.96 -14.77
N TYR A 215 -12.39 2.30 -15.09
CA TYR A 215 -11.38 1.39 -15.61
C TYR A 215 -10.24 1.30 -14.61
N LYS A 216 -9.80 0.08 -14.27
CA LYS A 216 -8.63 -0.19 -13.44
C LYS A 216 -7.68 -1.09 -14.20
N TRP A 217 -6.43 -0.69 -14.23
CA TRP A 217 -5.34 -1.45 -14.79
C TRP A 217 -4.22 -1.57 -13.76
N ALA A 218 -3.58 -2.75 -13.70
CA ALA A 218 -2.41 -3.00 -12.88
C ALA A 218 -1.42 -3.87 -13.65
N PHE A 219 -0.14 -3.63 -13.40
CA PHE A 219 1.00 -4.38 -13.91
C PHE A 219 1.89 -4.81 -12.77
N TYR A 220 2.39 -6.03 -12.85
CA TYR A 220 3.40 -6.56 -11.97
C TYR A 220 4.45 -7.27 -12.82
N SER A 221 5.73 -6.94 -12.61
CA SER A 221 6.85 -7.63 -13.25
C SER A 221 6.95 -9.08 -12.75
N GLU A 222 7.82 -9.85 -13.36
CA GLU A 222 8.17 -11.20 -12.89
C GLU A 222 8.55 -11.20 -11.41
N ARG A 223 8.33 -12.32 -10.75
CA ARG A 223 8.65 -12.53 -9.34
C ARG A 223 9.24 -13.90 -9.14
N PHE A 224 10.32 -13.97 -8.41
CA PHE A 224 10.89 -15.25 -8.04
C PHE A 224 10.06 -15.91 -6.93
N THR A 225 9.99 -17.22 -6.94
CA THR A 225 9.31 -18.01 -5.90
C THR A 225 10.29 -18.58 -4.88
N MET A 226 11.59 -18.59 -5.24
CA MET A 226 12.70 -19.10 -4.43
C MET A 226 13.76 -18.03 -4.24
N SER A 227 14.46 -18.10 -3.12
CA SER A 227 15.52 -17.15 -2.78
C SER A 227 16.76 -17.23 -3.68
N SER A 228 16.95 -18.32 -4.45
CA SER A 228 18.02 -18.47 -5.45
C SER A 228 17.78 -17.68 -6.74
N ASN A 229 16.56 -17.21 -6.97
CA ASN A 229 16.12 -16.52 -8.19
C ASN A 229 16.32 -17.35 -9.46
N ASP A 230 15.92 -18.61 -9.43
CA ASP A 230 16.05 -19.52 -10.56
C ASP A 230 14.95 -19.32 -11.60
N TYR A 231 15.30 -19.30 -12.89
CA TYR A 231 14.35 -19.22 -14.02
C TYR A 231 13.83 -20.61 -14.44
N THR A 232 13.54 -21.47 -13.47
CA THR A 232 12.88 -22.77 -13.72
C THR A 232 11.35 -22.57 -13.75
N LEU A 233 10.61 -23.57 -14.23
CA LEU A 233 9.13 -23.53 -14.29
C LEU A 233 8.46 -23.26 -12.94
N THR A 234 9.12 -23.63 -11.85
CA THR A 234 8.63 -23.42 -10.49
C THR A 234 9.40 -22.32 -9.74
N GLY A 235 10.49 -21.81 -10.31
CA GLY A 235 11.40 -20.84 -9.69
C GLY A 235 10.97 -19.39 -9.86
N HIS A 236 10.11 -19.09 -10.83
CA HIS A 236 9.60 -17.75 -11.07
C HIS A 236 8.13 -17.74 -11.52
N LEU A 237 7.47 -16.62 -11.35
CA LEU A 237 6.15 -16.31 -11.88
C LEU A 237 6.31 -15.23 -12.94
N PRO A 238 5.73 -15.40 -14.14
CA PRO A 238 5.81 -14.40 -15.19
C PRO A 238 5.13 -13.08 -14.78
N GLU A 239 5.45 -12.02 -15.48
CA GLU A 239 4.74 -10.75 -15.42
C GLU A 239 3.28 -10.91 -15.87
N TYR A 240 2.41 -10.02 -15.39
CA TYR A 240 1.02 -9.99 -15.84
C TYR A 240 0.41 -8.60 -15.75
N PHE A 241 -0.64 -8.41 -16.53
CA PHE A 241 -1.48 -7.23 -16.54
C PHE A 241 -2.89 -7.60 -16.09
N MET A 242 -3.47 -6.78 -15.26
CA MET A 242 -4.85 -6.95 -14.82
C MET A 242 -5.70 -5.77 -15.25
N SER A 243 -6.81 -6.02 -15.92
CA SER A 243 -7.76 -5.00 -16.36
C SER A 243 -9.17 -5.30 -15.86
N ASN A 244 -9.78 -4.32 -15.21
CA ASN A 244 -11.15 -4.42 -14.71
C ASN A 244 -11.94 -3.19 -15.16
N VAL A 245 -13.22 -3.39 -15.48
CA VAL A 245 -14.14 -2.30 -15.80
C VAL A 245 -15.37 -2.37 -14.92
N SER A 246 -15.97 -1.23 -14.63
CA SER A 246 -17.30 -1.22 -14.03
C SER A 246 -18.12 -0.03 -14.50
N LEU A 247 -19.43 -0.23 -14.57
CA LEU A 247 -20.43 0.78 -14.84
C LEU A 247 -21.33 0.93 -13.62
N GLU A 248 -21.44 2.16 -13.13
CA GLU A 248 -22.23 2.52 -11.96
C GLU A 248 -23.38 3.44 -12.37
N LYS A 249 -24.56 3.24 -11.74
CA LYS A 249 -25.73 4.11 -11.87
C LYS A 249 -26.30 4.42 -10.49
N ASN A 250 -26.42 5.70 -10.18
CA ASN A 250 -27.12 6.15 -8.97
C ASN A 250 -28.54 6.62 -9.35
N LEU A 251 -29.53 6.09 -8.66
CA LEU A 251 -30.94 6.41 -8.80
C LEU A 251 -31.41 7.08 -7.51
N PHE A 252 -31.94 8.30 -7.62
CA PHE A 252 -32.34 9.11 -6.47
C PHE A 252 -33.85 9.16 -6.35
N PHE A 253 -34.42 8.43 -5.39
CA PHE A 253 -35.83 8.47 -5.05
C PHE A 253 -36.02 9.24 -3.73
N LYS A 254 -37.24 9.74 -3.47
CA LYS A 254 -37.51 10.46 -2.21
C LYS A 254 -37.27 9.62 -0.95
N PRO A 255 -37.71 8.33 -0.87
CA PRO A 255 -37.52 7.54 0.34
C PRO A 255 -36.15 6.85 0.39
N VAL A 256 -35.46 6.68 -0.76
CA VAL A 256 -34.27 5.81 -0.86
C VAL A 256 -33.38 6.21 -2.03
N ASP A 257 -32.08 6.11 -1.85
CA ASP A 257 -31.12 6.12 -2.95
C ASP A 257 -30.72 4.68 -3.29
N VAL A 258 -30.64 4.36 -4.59
CA VAL A 258 -30.24 3.05 -5.08
C VAL A 258 -29.01 3.21 -5.93
N GLN A 259 -27.96 2.46 -5.61
CA GLN A 259 -26.75 2.34 -6.40
C GLN A 259 -26.74 0.98 -7.09
N LEU A 260 -26.60 0.98 -8.40
CA LEU A 260 -26.38 -0.21 -9.20
C LEU A 260 -24.95 -0.17 -9.71
N LYS A 261 -24.21 -1.27 -9.58
CA LYS A 261 -22.89 -1.41 -10.15
C LYS A 261 -22.76 -2.78 -10.81
N PHE A 262 -22.36 -2.76 -12.07
CA PHE A 262 -21.96 -3.95 -12.81
C PHE A 262 -20.46 -3.88 -13.04
N ALA A 263 -19.74 -4.94 -12.74
CA ALA A 263 -18.29 -5.02 -12.94
C ALA A 263 -17.90 -6.28 -13.72
N VAL A 264 -16.87 -6.14 -14.53
CA VAL A 264 -16.17 -7.23 -15.21
C VAL A 264 -14.73 -7.19 -14.72
N ASN A 265 -14.34 -8.22 -14.00
CA ASN A 265 -12.96 -8.38 -13.51
C ASN A 265 -12.20 -9.29 -14.47
N ASN A 266 -10.90 -9.05 -14.59
CA ASN A 266 -10.03 -9.74 -15.53
C ASN A 266 -10.60 -9.70 -16.97
N LEU A 267 -10.82 -8.47 -17.46
CA LEU A 267 -11.52 -8.20 -18.74
C LEU A 267 -10.94 -8.97 -19.94
N PHE A 268 -9.63 -9.15 -19.97
CA PHE A 268 -8.93 -9.84 -21.07
C PHE A 268 -8.70 -11.32 -20.81
N ASN A 269 -9.27 -11.87 -19.72
CA ASN A 269 -9.13 -13.26 -19.31
C ASN A 269 -7.66 -13.68 -19.20
N GLU A 270 -6.83 -12.82 -18.63
CA GLU A 270 -5.41 -13.09 -18.39
C GLU A 270 -5.25 -14.31 -17.48
N ASP A 271 -4.40 -15.25 -17.90
CA ASP A 271 -4.01 -16.39 -17.08
C ASP A 271 -2.79 -16.00 -16.25
N TYR A 272 -2.96 -15.85 -14.96
CA TYR A 272 -1.93 -15.34 -14.07
C TYR A 272 -1.85 -16.11 -12.75
N LEU A 273 -0.68 -16.03 -12.12
CA LEU A 273 -0.42 -16.60 -10.81
C LEU A 273 0.07 -15.51 -9.86
N SER A 274 -0.58 -15.32 -8.73
CA SER A 274 -0.07 -14.49 -7.65
C SER A 274 0.83 -15.26 -6.69
N VAL A 275 0.57 -16.56 -6.54
CA VAL A 275 1.35 -17.52 -5.75
C VAL A 275 1.49 -18.80 -6.56
N LEU A 276 2.66 -19.44 -6.51
CA LEU A 276 2.94 -20.69 -7.20
C LEU A 276 1.87 -21.76 -6.88
N SER A 277 1.41 -22.46 -7.92
CA SER A 277 0.40 -23.52 -7.83
C SER A 277 -0.96 -23.08 -7.28
N ARG A 278 -1.27 -21.78 -7.30
CA ARG A 278 -2.60 -21.25 -6.97
C ARG A 278 -3.20 -20.56 -8.18
N PRO A 279 -4.07 -21.26 -8.95
CA PRO A 279 -4.75 -20.66 -10.08
C PRO A 279 -5.63 -19.49 -9.61
N MET A 280 -5.60 -18.42 -10.38
CA MET A 280 -6.39 -17.22 -10.09
C MET A 280 -7.65 -17.21 -10.98
N PRO A 281 -8.70 -16.49 -10.57
CA PRO A 281 -9.92 -16.40 -11.35
C PRO A 281 -9.68 -15.78 -12.72
N GLY A 282 -10.19 -16.41 -13.77
CA GLY A 282 -10.32 -15.81 -15.10
C GLY A 282 -11.33 -14.67 -15.08
N ILE A 283 -11.84 -14.32 -16.29
CA ILE A 283 -12.90 -13.31 -16.40
C ILE A 283 -14.10 -13.67 -15.52
N ASN A 284 -14.55 -12.70 -14.72
CA ASN A 284 -15.72 -12.88 -13.86
C ASN A 284 -16.55 -11.58 -13.78
N PHE A 285 -17.81 -11.74 -13.37
CA PHE A 285 -18.80 -10.68 -13.37
C PHE A 285 -19.36 -10.48 -11.96
N GLU A 286 -19.57 -9.22 -11.58
CA GLU A 286 -20.17 -8.85 -10.31
C GLU A 286 -21.33 -7.88 -10.52
N LEU A 287 -22.45 -8.11 -9.84
CA LEU A 287 -23.55 -7.18 -9.72
C LEU A 287 -23.71 -6.76 -8.26
N PHE A 288 -23.62 -5.47 -8.01
CA PHE A 288 -23.83 -4.87 -6.68
C PHE A 288 -25.06 -3.98 -6.71
N ILE A 289 -25.93 -4.12 -5.69
CA ILE A 289 -27.10 -3.27 -5.46
C ILE A 289 -26.99 -2.69 -4.06
N GLY A 290 -26.75 -1.39 -3.96
CA GLY A 290 -26.72 -0.64 -2.70
C GLY A 290 -28.03 0.12 -2.50
N ILE A 291 -28.63 0.01 -1.32
CA ILE A 291 -29.88 0.71 -0.97
C ILE A 291 -29.62 1.53 0.28
N THR A 292 -29.78 2.86 0.18
CA THR A 292 -29.59 3.79 1.27
C THR A 292 -30.89 4.49 1.61
N PRO A 293 -31.57 4.14 2.73
CA PRO A 293 -32.81 4.82 3.14
C PRO A 293 -32.53 6.27 3.54
N LYS A 294 -33.44 7.18 3.17
CA LYS A 294 -33.41 8.59 3.56
C LYS A 294 -34.35 8.81 4.73
N PHE A 295 -33.83 8.80 5.93
CA PHE A 295 -34.60 9.18 7.10
C PHE A 295 -34.82 10.72 7.08
N GLY A 296 -36.08 11.15 7.07
CA GLY A 296 -36.41 12.57 7.08
C GLY A 296 -35.71 13.27 8.26
N LYS A 297 -35.06 14.41 8.02
CA LYS A 297 -34.56 15.24 9.10
C LYS A 297 -35.80 15.68 9.92
N ASN A 298 -35.94 15.18 11.15
CA ASN A 298 -36.86 15.73 12.12
C ASN A 298 -36.59 17.25 12.18
N LYS A 299 -37.53 18.06 11.70
CA LYS A 299 -37.55 19.50 11.98
C LYS A 299 -37.52 19.62 13.49
N LYS A 300 -36.39 19.99 14.08
CA LYS A 300 -36.38 20.51 15.44
C LYS A 300 -37.32 21.67 15.46
N LYS A 301 -38.50 21.50 16.08
CA LYS A 301 -39.36 22.60 16.46
C LYS A 301 -38.50 23.54 17.31
N SER A 302 -38.23 24.73 16.80
CA SER A 302 -37.71 25.83 17.61
C SER A 302 -38.75 26.09 18.67
N VAL A 303 -38.51 25.70 19.90
CA VAL A 303 -39.24 26.19 21.06
C VAL A 303 -38.81 27.63 21.24
N ASN A 304 -39.65 28.56 20.78
CA ASN A 304 -39.55 29.95 21.18
C ASN A 304 -39.80 30.00 22.69
N THR A 305 -38.76 30.15 23.45
CA THR A 305 -38.82 30.63 24.83
C THR A 305 -38.71 32.16 24.80
N ASN A 306 -39.86 32.81 24.69
CA ASN A 306 -39.97 34.18 25.17
C ASN A 306 -39.96 34.10 26.70
N LEU A 307 -38.94 34.70 27.32
CA LEU A 307 -38.93 35.40 28.62
C LEU A 307 -37.66 36.24 28.70
#